data_c6db87df8b82d3b4b811a4d6cd488f8d
#
_entry.id   c6db87df8b82d3b4b811a4d6cd488f8d
#
_cell.length_a   1.000
_cell.length_b   1.000
_cell.length_c   1.000
_cell.angle_alpha   90.00
_cell.angle_beta   90.00
_cell.angle_gamma   90.00
#
_symmetry.space_group_name_H-M   'P 1'
#
loop_
_entity.id
_entity.type
_entity.pdbx_description
1 polymer ?
#
loop_
_entity_poly.entity_id
_entity_poly.type
_entity_poly.pdbx_seq_one_letter_code
_entity_poly.pdbx_strand_id
1 'polypeptide(L)'
;MKYIIYSICAFIFISCNDGKKNSKQTIKKPQSSQIKKHEKVSKIQANYQPEIEEWQEYENLSVFLNQYTSISPNDALNNSRELNDIAKSLVDSLKPAIFETPAFNARVNLLYNETLRLYDMSSIPAIKANE
;
A
#
# COMPACT_ATOMS: atom_id res chain seq x y z
N MET A 1 74.70 7.72 0.91
CA MET A 1 73.55 7.28 0.08
C MET A 1 72.86 6.01 0.61
N LYS A 2 73.50 5.07 1.24
CA LYS A 2 72.78 3.88 1.79
C LYS A 2 71.75 4.14 2.88
N TYR A 3 71.96 5.13 3.72
CA TYR A 3 71.05 5.42 4.86
C TYR A 3 69.78 6.21 4.46
N ILE A 4 69.80 6.88 3.29
CA ILE A 4 68.65 7.61 2.77
C ILE A 4 67.57 6.61 2.24
N ILE A 5 68.04 5.48 1.70
CA ILE A 5 67.12 4.44 1.17
C ILE A 5 66.40 3.72 2.32
N TYR A 6 67.02 3.51 3.46
CA TYR A 6 66.37 2.91 4.65
C TYR A 6 65.36 3.83 5.32
N SER A 7 65.58 5.16 5.24
CA SER A 7 64.63 6.14 5.78
C SER A 7 63.33 6.21 4.96
N ILE A 8 63.38 5.99 3.66
CA ILE A 8 62.23 6.03 2.77
C ILE A 8 61.35 4.77 2.93
N CYS A 9 61.97 3.60 3.20
CA CYS A 9 61.21 2.36 3.42
C CYS A 9 60.40 2.36 4.74
N ALA A 10 60.80 3.14 5.75
CA ALA A 10 60.13 3.17 7.05
C ALA A 10 58.79 3.94 7.02
N PHE A 11 58.55 4.81 6.04
CA PHE A 11 57.32 5.61 5.93
C PHE A 11 56.15 4.92 5.20
N ILE A 12 56.37 3.73 4.62
CA ILE A 12 55.33 3.04 3.81
C ILE A 12 54.36 2.19 4.67
N PHE A 13 54.67 1.96 5.96
CA PHE A 13 53.86 1.07 6.81
C PHE A 13 52.79 1.77 7.67
N ILE A 14 52.56 3.07 7.52
CA ILE A 14 51.60 3.81 8.35
C ILE A 14 50.26 4.09 7.61
N SER A 15 50.08 3.53 6.41
CA SER A 15 48.84 3.75 5.65
C SER A 15 48.13 2.43 5.46
N CYS A 16 47.38 1.99 6.48
CA CYS A 16 46.18 1.15 6.37
C CYS A 16 45.70 0.78 7.77
N ASN A 17 45.08 1.71 8.44
CA ASN A 17 44.14 1.40 9.51
C ASN A 17 42.82 2.09 9.22
N ASP A 18 42.22 1.80 8.05
CA ASP A 18 40.82 2.01 7.84
C ASP A 18 40.05 0.97 8.65
N GLY A 19 39.83 1.30 9.91
CA GLY A 19 38.85 0.61 10.72
C GLY A 19 37.53 0.66 9.97
N LYS A 20 37.19 -0.43 9.25
CA LYS A 20 35.85 -0.69 8.76
C LYS A 20 34.91 -0.60 9.95
N LYS A 21 34.42 0.59 10.25
CA LYS A 21 33.15 0.75 10.95
C LYS A 21 32.12 0.04 10.07
N ASN A 22 31.80 -1.20 10.40
CA ASN A 22 30.59 -1.86 9.96
C ASN A 22 29.42 -1.01 10.50
N SER A 23 29.16 0.12 9.86
CA SER A 23 27.84 0.72 9.94
C SER A 23 26.94 -0.31 9.27
N LYS A 24 26.18 -1.06 10.05
CA LYS A 24 24.97 -1.72 9.57
C LYS A 24 24.14 -0.59 8.94
N GLN A 25 24.32 -0.37 7.65
CA GLN A 25 23.38 0.40 6.88
C GLN A 25 22.08 -0.39 6.94
N THR A 26 21.24 0.01 7.86
CA THR A 26 19.84 -0.43 7.86
C THR A 26 19.29 0.11 6.56
N ILE A 27 19.20 -0.75 5.55
CA ILE A 27 18.59 -0.42 4.26
C ILE A 27 17.14 -0.06 4.61
N LYS A 28 16.85 1.24 4.70
CA LYS A 28 15.49 1.72 4.90
C LYS A 28 14.69 1.28 3.66
N LYS A 29 13.67 0.46 3.87
CA LYS A 29 12.74 0.12 2.79
C LYS A 29 12.22 1.41 2.13
N PRO A 30 12.05 1.45 0.80
CA PRO A 30 11.42 2.58 0.14
C PRO A 30 10.08 2.93 0.82
N GLN A 31 9.74 4.19 0.86
CA GLN A 31 8.51 4.66 1.53
C GLN A 31 7.25 3.99 0.96
N SER A 32 7.23 3.73 -0.34
CA SER A 32 6.15 3.03 -1.04
C SER A 32 5.97 1.56 -0.64
N SER A 33 7.01 0.93 -0.06
CA SER A 33 6.98 -0.47 0.41
C SER A 33 6.79 -0.59 1.93
N GLN A 34 6.54 0.52 2.63
CA GLN A 34 6.30 0.51 4.06
C GLN A 34 4.82 0.27 4.33
N ILE A 35 4.51 -0.78 5.09
CA ILE A 35 3.14 -1.04 5.53
C ILE A 35 2.70 0.06 6.50
N LYS A 36 1.54 0.62 6.25
CA LYS A 36 0.87 1.58 7.13
C LYS A 36 -0.42 0.96 7.66
N LYS A 37 -0.76 1.31 8.89
CA LYS A 37 -2.06 0.96 9.48
C LYS A 37 -3.05 2.07 9.15
N HIS A 38 -4.22 1.67 8.70
CA HIS A 38 -5.33 2.55 8.39
C HIS A 38 -6.50 2.25 9.33
N GLU A 39 -7.48 3.13 9.36
CA GLU A 39 -8.71 2.91 10.10
C GLU A 39 -9.46 1.71 9.53
N LYS A 40 -10.12 0.98 10.42
CA LYS A 40 -10.97 -0.14 10.01
C LYS A 40 -12.26 0.38 9.41
N VAL A 41 -12.75 -0.31 8.40
CA VAL A 41 -14.09 -0.06 7.87
C VAL A 41 -15.11 -0.26 9.00
N SER A 42 -16.02 0.70 9.14
CA SER A 42 -17.08 0.63 10.14
C SER A 42 -18.01 -0.55 9.84
N LYS A 43 -18.34 -1.30 10.88
CA LYS A 43 -19.30 -2.41 10.73
C LYS A 43 -20.71 -1.85 10.49
N ILE A 44 -21.47 -2.55 9.68
CA ILE A 44 -22.91 -2.28 9.51
C ILE A 44 -23.62 -2.56 10.84
N GLN A 45 -24.63 -1.75 11.13
CA GLN A 45 -25.46 -1.93 12.32
C GLN A 45 -26.17 -3.28 12.27
N ALA A 46 -26.31 -3.94 13.43
CA ALA A 46 -26.85 -5.30 13.53
C ALA A 46 -28.28 -5.46 12.96
N ASN A 47 -29.07 -4.39 12.96
CA ASN A 47 -30.42 -4.40 12.41
C ASN A 47 -30.49 -4.55 10.88
N TYR A 48 -29.36 -4.30 10.17
CA TYR A 48 -29.25 -4.50 8.72
C TYR A 48 -28.54 -5.80 8.34
N GLN A 49 -28.08 -6.55 9.32
CA GLN A 49 -27.32 -7.78 9.08
C GLN A 49 -28.08 -8.81 8.23
N PRO A 50 -29.39 -9.09 8.48
CA PRO A 50 -30.13 -10.05 7.66
C PRO A 50 -30.22 -9.65 6.19
N GLU A 51 -30.30 -8.33 5.90
CA GLU A 51 -30.44 -7.80 4.56
C GLU A 51 -29.17 -7.94 3.71
N ILE A 52 -28.01 -8.06 4.37
CA ILE A 52 -26.71 -8.14 3.69
C ILE A 52 -26.14 -9.56 3.64
N GLU A 53 -26.67 -10.50 4.43
CA GLU A 53 -26.15 -11.88 4.48
C GLU A 53 -26.15 -12.59 3.13
N GLU A 54 -27.14 -12.29 2.28
CA GLU A 54 -27.27 -12.87 0.95
C GLU A 54 -26.65 -11.99 -0.15
N TRP A 55 -26.09 -10.83 0.20
CA TRP A 55 -25.53 -9.90 -0.77
C TRP A 55 -24.05 -10.16 -0.99
N GLN A 56 -23.75 -11.07 -1.91
CA GLN A 56 -22.39 -11.59 -2.17
C GLN A 56 -21.40 -10.49 -2.59
N GLU A 57 -21.84 -9.51 -3.39
CA GLU A 57 -20.97 -8.42 -3.86
C GLU A 57 -20.55 -7.50 -2.72
N TYR A 58 -21.42 -7.28 -1.75
CA TYR A 58 -21.08 -6.55 -0.53
C TYR A 58 -20.07 -7.34 0.32
N GLU A 59 -20.28 -8.64 0.49
CA GLU A 59 -19.36 -9.50 1.25
C GLU A 59 -17.97 -9.53 0.59
N ASN A 60 -17.90 -9.71 -0.73
CA ASN A 60 -16.65 -9.71 -1.48
C ASN A 60 -15.89 -8.39 -1.27
N LEU A 61 -16.58 -7.25 -1.35
CA LEU A 61 -15.98 -5.94 -1.10
C LEU A 61 -15.51 -5.80 0.35
N SER A 62 -16.32 -6.23 1.32
CA SER A 62 -16.01 -6.15 2.75
C SER A 62 -14.76 -6.95 3.09
N VAL A 63 -14.68 -8.19 2.62
CA VAL A 63 -13.51 -9.07 2.81
C VAL A 63 -12.25 -8.45 2.17
N PHE A 64 -12.38 -7.94 0.95
CA PHE A 64 -11.25 -7.33 0.24
C PHE A 64 -10.74 -6.06 0.93
N LEU A 65 -11.63 -5.18 1.38
CA LEU A 65 -11.27 -3.94 2.08
C LEU A 65 -10.56 -4.19 3.42
N ASN A 66 -10.77 -5.34 4.07
CA ASN A 66 -10.05 -5.68 5.29
C ASN A 66 -8.52 -5.74 5.08
N GLN A 67 -8.05 -6.04 3.86
CA GLN A 67 -6.62 -6.03 3.52
C GLN A 67 -6.03 -4.62 3.60
N TYR A 68 -6.85 -3.59 3.32
CA TYR A 68 -6.43 -2.18 3.33
C TYR A 68 -6.25 -1.61 4.75
N THR A 69 -6.65 -2.33 5.78
CA THR A 69 -6.37 -1.91 7.16
C THR A 69 -4.87 -1.92 7.52
N SER A 70 -4.07 -2.69 6.76
CA SER A 70 -2.62 -2.79 6.98
C SER A 70 -1.94 -3.11 5.65
N ILE A 71 -1.70 -2.10 4.83
CA ILE A 71 -1.20 -2.25 3.47
C ILE A 71 -0.09 -1.24 3.17
N SER A 72 0.83 -1.56 2.25
CA SER A 72 1.77 -0.59 1.70
C SER A 72 1.18 0.12 0.49
N PRO A 73 1.64 1.35 0.15
CA PRO A 73 1.22 2.02 -1.08
C PRO A 73 1.41 1.17 -2.35
N ASN A 74 2.53 0.45 -2.46
CA ASN A 74 2.76 -0.43 -3.61
C ASN A 74 1.74 -1.56 -3.68
N ASP A 75 1.42 -2.19 -2.55
CA ASP A 75 0.44 -3.28 -2.55
C ASP A 75 -0.97 -2.74 -2.85
N ALA A 76 -1.31 -1.53 -2.35
CA ALA A 76 -2.58 -0.89 -2.69
C ALA A 76 -2.71 -0.62 -4.20
N LEU A 77 -1.65 -0.14 -4.84
CA LEU A 77 -1.62 0.06 -6.29
C LEU A 77 -1.69 -1.27 -7.05
N ASN A 78 -0.96 -2.28 -6.61
CA ASN A 78 -0.99 -3.61 -7.24
C ASN A 78 -2.37 -4.27 -7.18
N ASN A 79 -3.11 -4.05 -6.09
CA ASN A 79 -4.45 -4.61 -5.89
C ASN A 79 -5.57 -3.71 -6.43
N SER A 80 -5.23 -2.53 -6.98
CA SER A 80 -6.20 -1.52 -7.40
C SER A 80 -7.17 -1.99 -8.48
N ARG A 81 -6.69 -2.80 -9.43
CA ARG A 81 -7.54 -3.36 -10.49
C ARG A 81 -8.61 -4.28 -9.90
N GLU A 82 -8.21 -5.21 -9.05
CA GLU A 82 -9.14 -6.16 -8.42
C GLU A 82 -10.16 -5.41 -7.55
N LEU A 83 -9.71 -4.42 -6.78
CA LEU A 83 -10.62 -3.57 -6.00
C LEU A 83 -11.63 -2.84 -6.89
N ASN A 84 -11.18 -2.32 -8.03
CA ASN A 84 -12.07 -1.64 -8.98
C ASN A 84 -13.11 -2.59 -9.58
N ASP A 85 -12.70 -3.81 -9.95
CA ASP A 85 -13.61 -4.82 -10.51
C ASP A 85 -14.66 -5.25 -9.47
N ILE A 86 -14.26 -5.42 -8.20
CA ILE A 86 -15.17 -5.73 -7.08
C ILE A 86 -16.14 -4.56 -6.83
N ALA A 87 -15.65 -3.32 -6.80
CA ALA A 87 -16.50 -2.15 -6.61
C ALA A 87 -17.50 -1.98 -7.76
N LYS A 88 -17.07 -2.26 -9.00
CA LYS A 88 -17.95 -2.26 -10.17
C LYS A 88 -19.06 -3.31 -10.03
N SER A 89 -18.72 -4.53 -9.62
CA SER A 89 -19.71 -5.58 -9.38
C SER A 89 -20.75 -5.15 -8.36
N LEU A 90 -20.36 -4.45 -7.29
CA LEU A 90 -21.30 -3.92 -6.31
C LEU A 90 -22.24 -2.84 -6.89
N VAL A 91 -21.74 -1.97 -7.80
CA VAL A 91 -22.56 -0.97 -8.50
C VAL A 91 -23.62 -1.66 -9.36
N ASP A 92 -23.21 -2.68 -10.10
CA ASP A 92 -24.01 -3.37 -11.13
C ASP A 92 -24.96 -4.42 -10.52
N SER A 93 -24.75 -4.84 -9.27
CA SER A 93 -25.54 -5.89 -8.62
C SER A 93 -26.96 -5.44 -8.26
N LEU A 94 -27.84 -6.43 -8.12
CA LEU A 94 -29.15 -6.23 -7.49
C LEU A 94 -28.92 -6.00 -5.98
N LYS A 95 -29.32 -4.84 -5.52
CA LYS A 95 -29.22 -4.45 -4.11
C LYS A 95 -30.44 -4.89 -3.34
N PRO A 96 -30.31 -5.25 -2.05
CA PRO A 96 -31.47 -5.38 -1.17
C PRO A 96 -32.30 -4.10 -1.19
N ALA A 97 -33.63 -4.25 -1.22
CA ALA A 97 -34.61 -3.12 -1.40
C ALA A 97 -34.39 -1.98 -0.39
N ILE A 98 -33.95 -2.30 0.83
CA ILE A 98 -33.66 -1.32 1.88
C ILE A 98 -32.50 -0.37 1.50
N PHE A 99 -31.61 -0.78 0.61
CA PHE A 99 -30.48 0.01 0.12
C PHE A 99 -30.73 0.65 -1.26
N GLU A 100 -31.87 0.42 -1.88
CA GLU A 100 -32.27 1.09 -3.13
C GLU A 100 -32.68 2.54 -2.91
N THR A 101 -31.76 3.33 -2.37
CA THR A 101 -31.98 4.76 -2.13
C THR A 101 -31.00 5.62 -2.94
N PRO A 102 -31.43 6.84 -3.38
CA PRO A 102 -30.49 7.74 -4.07
C PRO A 102 -29.24 8.05 -3.27
N ALA A 103 -29.37 8.19 -1.95
CA ALA A 103 -28.26 8.48 -1.06
C ALA A 103 -27.25 7.31 -0.99
N PHE A 104 -27.73 6.08 -0.96
CA PHE A 104 -26.87 4.90 -0.98
C PHE A 104 -26.18 4.74 -2.35
N ASN A 105 -26.94 4.84 -3.43
CA ASN A 105 -26.41 4.76 -4.79
C ASN A 105 -25.32 5.83 -5.05
N ALA A 106 -25.51 7.05 -4.55
CA ALA A 106 -24.49 8.09 -4.66
C ALA A 106 -23.17 7.71 -3.93
N ARG A 107 -23.27 7.08 -2.76
CA ARG A 107 -22.07 6.63 -1.99
C ARG A 107 -21.35 5.46 -2.68
N VAL A 108 -22.10 4.52 -3.22
CA VAL A 108 -21.51 3.40 -3.97
C VAL A 108 -20.83 3.89 -5.24
N ASN A 109 -21.44 4.82 -5.96
CA ASN A 109 -20.81 5.46 -7.13
C ASN A 109 -19.56 6.25 -6.75
N LEU A 110 -19.57 6.95 -5.61
CA LEU A 110 -18.38 7.64 -5.12
C LEU A 110 -17.25 6.65 -4.81
N LEU A 111 -17.57 5.56 -4.12
CA LEU A 111 -16.59 4.49 -3.85
C LEU A 111 -16.00 3.96 -5.16
N TYR A 112 -16.83 3.63 -6.14
CA TYR A 112 -16.37 3.15 -7.44
C TYR A 112 -15.46 4.15 -8.15
N ASN A 113 -15.80 5.43 -8.13
CA ASN A 113 -14.96 6.48 -8.72
C ASN A 113 -13.58 6.58 -8.02
N GLU A 114 -13.53 6.41 -6.69
CA GLU A 114 -12.26 6.41 -5.97
C GLU A 114 -11.42 5.16 -6.28
N THR A 115 -12.05 4.01 -6.49
CA THR A 115 -11.32 2.81 -6.92
C THR A 115 -10.80 2.93 -8.34
N LEU A 116 -11.55 3.56 -9.26
CA LEU A 116 -11.08 3.91 -10.60
C LEU A 116 -9.87 4.83 -10.53
N ARG A 117 -9.92 5.87 -9.70
CA ARG A 117 -8.80 6.80 -9.53
C ARG A 117 -7.55 6.07 -9.03
N LEU A 118 -7.69 5.17 -8.06
CA LEU A 118 -6.57 4.36 -7.57
C LEU A 118 -6.01 3.45 -8.67
N TYR A 119 -6.88 2.85 -9.48
CA TYR A 119 -6.47 2.03 -10.61
C TYR A 119 -5.73 2.83 -11.67
N ASP A 120 -6.21 4.02 -12.02
CA ASP A 120 -5.51 4.92 -12.96
C ASP A 120 -4.13 5.32 -12.43
N MET A 121 -4.03 5.62 -11.13
CA MET A 121 -2.75 5.92 -10.48
C MET A 121 -1.75 4.76 -10.58
N SER A 122 -2.22 3.51 -10.59
CA SER A 122 -1.34 2.33 -10.70
C SER A 122 -0.57 2.26 -12.02
N SER A 123 -1.07 2.93 -13.06
CA SER A 123 -0.44 3.00 -14.38
C SER A 123 0.57 4.15 -14.53
N ILE A 124 0.68 5.04 -13.52
CA ILE A 124 1.59 6.18 -13.56
C ILE A 124 3.00 5.74 -13.15
N PRO A 125 4.01 5.85 -14.04
CA PRO A 125 5.39 5.56 -13.69
C PRO A 125 5.88 6.49 -12.57
N ALA A 126 6.57 5.92 -11.58
CA ALA A 126 7.21 6.68 -10.51
C ALA A 126 6.26 7.50 -9.61
N ILE A 127 5.03 7.04 -9.42
CA ILE A 127 4.10 7.63 -8.44
C ILE A 127 4.73 7.63 -7.03
N LYS A 128 4.54 8.71 -6.29
CA LYS A 128 5.07 8.85 -4.94
C LYS A 128 4.09 8.33 -3.90
N ALA A 129 4.61 7.80 -2.79
CA ALA A 129 3.81 7.20 -1.72
C ALA A 129 2.86 8.18 -0.98
N ASN A 130 2.95 9.46 -1.26
CA ASN A 130 2.10 10.52 -0.67
C ASN A 130 1.05 11.06 -1.64
N GLU A 131 0.98 10.55 -2.83
CA GLU A 131 -0.04 10.87 -3.85
C GLU A 131 -1.23 9.94 -3.75
#